data_259bebbf6c27994fe6510b9520d18f29
#
_entry.id   259bebbf6c27994fe6510b9520d18f29
#
_cell.length_a   1.000
_cell.length_b   1.000
_cell.length_c   1.000
_cell.angle_alpha   90.00
_cell.angle_beta   90.00
_cell.angle_gamma   90.00
#
_symmetry.space_group_name_H-M   'P 1'
#
loop_
_entity.id
_entity.type
_entity.pdbx_description
1 polymer ?
#
loop_
_entity_poly.entity_id
_entity_poly.type
_entity_poly.pdbx_seq_one_letter_code
_entity_poly.pdbx_strand_id
1 'polypeptide(L)'
;MKNKVFIFFIIGIFLYLIDIGLNSDEDKNIYISDQEVISLINAWKSQVGREPTDDEISRIINNLVQEEILYREALNLGLEREDKIIKRRLAQKISFLKQESILKDFSQKEIIDFYKANRDKYYVPDSYTFTHKFFASNNNSKERAQNHLNNSNGLYENSDPFFLGKNFADVSSVEINSNFGSSFSSYFKNPPINQWIGPYKSSFGHHNLYITNYTPGFHPTLEEIYNQLLVDLNQLKRDSAISDFIKEVGPEYSVVINPDLKI
;
A
#
# COMPACT_ATOMS: atom_id res chain seq x y z
N MET A 1 -46.96 -51.19 15.56
CA MET A 1 -46.14 -50.07 14.96
C MET A 1 -45.22 -49.36 15.94
N LYS A 2 -45.62 -49.18 17.20
CA LYS A 2 -44.82 -48.45 18.24
C LYS A 2 -43.43 -49.07 18.49
N ASN A 3 -43.26 -50.38 18.44
CA ASN A 3 -41.98 -51.03 18.72
C ASN A 3 -40.89 -50.79 17.65
N LYS A 4 -41.26 -50.58 16.37
CA LYS A 4 -40.27 -50.37 15.29
C LYS A 4 -39.62 -49.02 15.39
N VAL A 5 -40.35 -47.97 15.75
CA VAL A 5 -39.86 -46.62 15.96
C VAL A 5 -38.93 -46.56 17.17
N PHE A 6 -39.30 -47.27 18.25
CA PHE A 6 -38.46 -47.34 19.46
C PHE A 6 -37.14 -48.08 19.20
N ILE A 7 -37.14 -49.15 18.41
CA ILE A 7 -35.92 -49.87 18.00
C ILE A 7 -35.04 -48.97 17.13
N PHE A 8 -35.61 -48.17 16.24
CA PHE A 8 -34.85 -47.19 15.42
C PHE A 8 -34.12 -46.16 16.29
N PHE A 9 -34.78 -45.63 17.32
CA PHE A 9 -34.13 -44.69 18.26
C PHE A 9 -33.02 -45.34 19.06
N ILE A 10 -33.19 -46.60 19.51
CA ILE A 10 -32.13 -47.33 20.23
C ILE A 10 -30.91 -47.56 19.34
N ILE A 11 -31.11 -47.92 18.08
CA ILE A 11 -30.03 -48.13 17.11
C ILE A 11 -29.34 -46.78 16.85
N GLY A 12 -30.08 -45.66 16.68
CA GLY A 12 -29.51 -44.33 16.49
C GLY A 12 -28.65 -43.86 17.67
N ILE A 13 -29.13 -44.05 18.89
CA ILE A 13 -28.36 -43.76 20.12
C ILE A 13 -27.12 -44.65 20.21
N PHE A 14 -27.23 -45.92 19.88
CA PHE A 14 -26.10 -46.87 19.92
C PHE A 14 -25.02 -46.49 18.89
N LEU A 15 -25.40 -46.14 17.65
CA LEU A 15 -24.49 -45.66 16.63
C LEU A 15 -23.83 -44.35 17.03
N TYR A 16 -24.57 -43.44 17.63
CA TYR A 16 -24.05 -42.17 18.16
C TYR A 16 -23.02 -42.35 19.29
N LEU A 17 -23.27 -43.31 20.20
CA LEU A 17 -22.33 -43.66 21.27
C LEU A 17 -21.07 -44.35 20.72
N ILE A 18 -21.19 -45.16 19.67
CA ILE A 18 -20.05 -45.76 18.97
C ILE A 18 -19.24 -44.67 18.27
N ASP A 19 -19.87 -43.72 17.58
CA ASP A 19 -19.22 -42.63 16.91
C ASP A 19 -18.42 -41.75 17.87
N ILE A 20 -18.98 -41.37 19.02
CA ILE A 20 -18.27 -40.67 20.11
C ILE A 20 -17.09 -41.51 20.63
N GLY A 21 -17.24 -42.81 20.80
CA GLY A 21 -16.18 -43.67 21.33
C GLY A 21 -15.01 -43.87 20.34
N LEU A 22 -15.30 -43.93 19.05
CA LEU A 22 -14.27 -44.10 18.01
C LEU A 22 -13.55 -42.81 17.66
N ASN A 23 -14.23 -41.67 17.72
CA ASN A 23 -13.66 -40.39 17.34
C ASN A 23 -12.95 -39.69 18.49
N SER A 24 -13.09 -40.13 19.74
CA SER A 24 -12.50 -39.47 20.92
C SER A 24 -10.97 -39.57 21.02
N ASP A 25 -10.35 -40.57 20.36
CA ASP A 25 -8.89 -40.78 20.46
C ASP A 25 -8.06 -40.12 19.33
N GLU A 26 -8.67 -39.88 18.15
CA GLU A 26 -7.95 -39.22 17.05
C GLU A 26 -7.67 -37.75 17.34
N ASP A 27 -8.53 -37.06 18.08
CA ASP A 27 -8.39 -35.67 18.44
C ASP A 27 -7.24 -35.35 19.44
N LYS A 28 -6.70 -36.41 20.11
CA LYS A 28 -5.61 -36.24 21.10
C LYS A 28 -4.20 -36.41 20.52
N ASN A 29 -4.10 -36.97 19.33
CA ASN A 29 -2.81 -37.13 18.69
C ASN A 29 -2.31 -35.81 18.12
N ILE A 30 -1.11 -35.40 18.51
CA ILE A 30 -0.43 -34.24 17.96
C ILE A 30 0.58 -34.74 16.94
N TYR A 31 0.33 -34.49 15.67
CA TYR A 31 1.26 -34.79 14.59
C TYR A 31 2.04 -33.53 14.22
N ILE A 32 3.34 -33.61 14.35
CA ILE A 32 4.27 -32.53 13.96
C ILE A 32 4.95 -32.94 12.67
N SER A 33 4.83 -32.17 11.62
CA SER A 33 5.45 -32.45 10.34
C SER A 33 6.93 -32.03 10.33
N ASP A 34 7.75 -32.77 9.57
CA ASP A 34 9.16 -32.41 9.35
C ASP A 34 9.29 -30.98 8.80
N GLN A 35 8.36 -30.55 7.94
CA GLN A 35 8.35 -29.25 7.31
C GLN A 35 8.15 -28.12 8.32
N GLU A 36 7.34 -28.35 9.33
CA GLU A 36 7.07 -27.41 10.44
C GLU A 36 8.30 -27.24 11.32
N VAL A 37 8.94 -28.36 11.70
CA VAL A 37 10.20 -28.33 12.46
C VAL A 37 11.30 -27.63 11.69
N ILE A 38 11.49 -27.94 10.40
CA ILE A 38 12.48 -27.30 9.54
C ILE A 38 12.22 -25.79 9.42
N SER A 39 10.96 -25.38 9.30
CA SER A 39 10.59 -23.95 9.25
C SER A 39 11.01 -23.21 10.52
N LEU A 40 10.74 -23.79 11.70
CA LEU A 40 11.14 -23.19 12.99
C LEU A 40 12.65 -23.16 13.17
N ILE A 41 13.38 -24.19 12.75
CA ILE A 41 14.84 -24.23 12.76
C ILE A 41 15.41 -23.13 11.87
N ASN A 42 14.87 -22.93 10.67
CA ASN A 42 15.29 -21.87 9.76
C ASN A 42 15.02 -20.47 10.31
N ALA A 43 13.86 -20.27 10.95
CA ALA A 43 13.55 -19.02 11.63
C ALA A 43 14.54 -18.74 12.78
N TRP A 44 14.85 -19.76 13.57
CA TRP A 44 15.84 -19.69 14.64
C TRP A 44 17.25 -19.33 14.10
N LYS A 45 17.71 -20.01 13.02
CA LYS A 45 18.98 -19.69 12.34
C LYS A 45 19.06 -18.24 11.87
N SER A 46 17.95 -17.73 11.32
CA SER A 46 17.88 -16.33 10.84
C SER A 46 18.02 -15.33 11.97
N GLN A 47 17.53 -15.66 13.19
CA GLN A 47 17.63 -14.79 14.36
C GLN A 47 18.99 -14.87 15.06
N VAL A 48 19.56 -16.08 15.20
CA VAL A 48 20.75 -16.34 16.01
C VAL A 48 22.03 -16.34 15.18
N GLY A 49 21.93 -16.53 13.86
CA GLY A 49 23.07 -16.53 12.92
C GLY A 49 23.93 -17.79 12.95
N ARG A 50 23.48 -18.89 13.58
CA ARG A 50 24.16 -20.20 13.60
C ARG A 50 23.17 -21.35 13.61
N GLU A 51 23.65 -22.57 13.43
CA GLU A 51 22.87 -23.80 13.61
C GLU A 51 22.46 -23.99 15.07
N PRO A 52 21.22 -24.46 15.37
CA PRO A 52 20.82 -24.84 16.72
C PRO A 52 21.54 -26.11 17.18
N THR A 53 21.78 -26.22 18.48
CA THR A 53 22.23 -27.46 19.12
C THR A 53 21.07 -28.43 19.29
N ASP A 54 21.35 -29.72 19.58
CA ASP A 54 20.31 -30.74 19.81
C ASP A 54 19.37 -30.34 20.96
N ASP A 55 19.90 -29.72 22.02
CA ASP A 55 19.11 -29.21 23.14
C ASP A 55 18.21 -28.04 22.72
N GLU A 56 18.64 -27.19 21.80
CA GLU A 56 17.86 -26.09 21.25
C GLU A 56 16.76 -26.61 20.32
N ILE A 57 17.06 -27.60 19.49
CA ILE A 57 16.08 -28.30 18.66
C ILE A 57 15.01 -28.96 19.56
N SER A 58 15.42 -29.66 20.60
CA SER A 58 14.48 -30.27 21.55
C SER A 58 13.57 -29.24 22.22
N ARG A 59 14.09 -28.08 22.58
CA ARG A 59 13.28 -26.96 23.12
C ARG A 59 12.32 -26.37 22.08
N ILE A 60 12.74 -26.22 20.84
CA ILE A 60 11.87 -25.75 19.75
C ILE A 60 10.69 -26.70 19.58
N ILE A 61 10.94 -28.00 19.52
CA ILE A 61 9.91 -29.04 19.38
C ILE A 61 8.97 -29.03 20.60
N ASN A 62 9.53 -28.99 21.83
CA ASN A 62 8.72 -28.97 23.04
C ASN A 62 7.81 -27.72 23.10
N ASN A 63 8.30 -26.54 22.70
CA ASN A 63 7.49 -25.32 22.65
C ASN A 63 6.35 -25.47 21.63
N LEU A 64 6.59 -26.06 20.46
CA LEU A 64 5.57 -26.33 19.46
C LEU A 64 4.48 -27.25 19.99
N VAL A 65 4.89 -28.35 20.67
CA VAL A 65 3.92 -29.28 21.31
C VAL A 65 3.08 -28.55 22.37
N GLN A 66 3.70 -27.74 23.22
CA GLN A 66 2.99 -26.97 24.24
C GLN A 66 2.00 -25.98 23.61
N GLU A 67 2.41 -25.29 22.55
CA GLU A 67 1.54 -24.35 21.82
C GLU A 67 0.32 -25.06 21.24
N GLU A 68 0.51 -26.24 20.62
CA GLU A 68 -0.59 -27.04 20.05
C GLU A 68 -1.56 -27.55 21.14
N ILE A 69 -1.04 -28.00 22.29
CA ILE A 69 -1.88 -28.44 23.41
C ILE A 69 -2.72 -27.26 23.90
N LEU A 70 -2.10 -26.10 24.15
CA LEU A 70 -2.80 -24.92 24.62
C LEU A 70 -3.83 -24.41 23.60
N TYR A 71 -3.51 -24.48 22.31
CA TYR A 71 -4.44 -24.12 21.24
C TYR A 71 -5.67 -25.04 21.23
N ARG A 72 -5.50 -26.37 21.30
CA ARG A 72 -6.62 -27.33 21.36
C ARG A 72 -7.49 -27.13 22.60
N GLU A 73 -6.88 -26.92 23.75
CA GLU A 73 -7.62 -26.63 24.98
C GLU A 73 -8.37 -25.30 24.90
N ALA A 74 -7.78 -24.27 24.27
CA ALA A 74 -8.47 -23.01 24.04
C ALA A 74 -9.70 -23.18 23.14
N LEU A 75 -9.62 -24.00 22.09
CA LEU A 75 -10.77 -24.33 21.25
C LEU A 75 -11.83 -25.12 22.02
N ASN A 76 -11.43 -26.09 22.84
CA ASN A 76 -12.34 -26.86 23.69
C ASN A 76 -13.11 -25.96 24.66
N LEU A 77 -12.46 -24.92 25.18
CA LEU A 77 -13.08 -23.92 26.05
C LEU A 77 -13.88 -22.85 25.28
N GLY A 78 -13.82 -22.84 23.93
CA GLY A 78 -14.50 -21.86 23.09
C GLY A 78 -13.96 -20.45 23.22
N LEU A 79 -12.66 -20.29 23.56
CA LEU A 79 -12.04 -18.98 23.76
C LEU A 79 -11.91 -18.16 22.47
N GLU A 80 -12.01 -18.80 21.30
CA GLU A 80 -12.04 -18.15 19.99
C GLU A 80 -13.38 -17.47 19.72
N ARG A 81 -14.46 -17.84 20.43
CA ARG A 81 -15.80 -17.32 20.22
C ARG A 81 -15.88 -15.89 20.70
N GLU A 82 -16.39 -15.01 19.85
CA GLU A 82 -16.55 -13.58 20.13
C GLU A 82 -15.23 -12.82 20.35
N ASP A 83 -14.06 -13.47 20.32
CA ASP A 83 -12.78 -12.80 20.38
C ASP A 83 -12.51 -12.01 19.09
N LYS A 84 -12.48 -10.67 19.22
CA LYS A 84 -12.30 -9.76 18.09
C LYS A 84 -10.91 -9.87 17.46
N ILE A 85 -9.89 -10.27 18.23
CA ILE A 85 -8.50 -10.38 17.74
C ILE A 85 -8.39 -11.65 16.89
N ILE A 86 -8.89 -12.78 17.38
CA ILE A 86 -8.90 -14.06 16.65
C ILE A 86 -9.72 -13.91 15.37
N LYS A 87 -10.93 -13.35 15.47
CA LYS A 87 -11.81 -13.10 14.32
C LYS A 87 -11.11 -12.26 13.26
N ARG A 88 -10.46 -11.17 13.67
CA ARG A 88 -9.70 -10.29 12.76
C ARG A 88 -8.54 -11.03 12.11
N ARG A 89 -7.80 -11.87 12.87
CA ARG A 89 -6.69 -12.68 12.35
C ARG A 89 -7.13 -13.70 11.31
N LEU A 90 -8.22 -14.41 11.57
CA LEU A 90 -8.78 -15.36 10.62
C LEU A 90 -9.26 -14.66 9.33
N ALA A 91 -9.94 -13.51 9.46
CA ALA A 91 -10.34 -12.70 8.30
C ALA A 91 -9.13 -12.23 7.48
N GLN A 92 -8.05 -11.78 8.14
CA GLN A 92 -6.80 -11.43 7.46
C GLN A 92 -6.18 -12.63 6.74
N LYS A 93 -6.17 -13.82 7.37
CA LYS A 93 -5.60 -15.03 6.77
C LYS A 93 -6.35 -15.43 5.49
N ILE A 94 -7.68 -15.40 5.50
CA ILE A 94 -8.49 -15.62 4.29
C ILE A 94 -8.20 -14.58 3.22
N SER A 95 -8.09 -13.30 3.61
CA SER A 95 -7.75 -12.22 2.67
C SER A 95 -6.40 -12.47 1.98
N PHE A 96 -5.36 -12.87 2.72
CA PHE A 96 -4.07 -13.22 2.15
C PHE A 96 -4.15 -14.41 1.20
N LEU A 97 -4.82 -15.49 1.59
CA LEU A 97 -4.98 -16.68 0.74
C LEU A 97 -5.66 -16.36 -0.60
N LYS A 98 -6.69 -15.48 -0.57
CA LYS A 98 -7.38 -15.05 -1.79
C LYS A 98 -6.51 -14.15 -2.66
N GLN A 99 -5.70 -13.27 -2.07
CA GLN A 99 -4.75 -12.42 -2.79
C GLN A 99 -3.60 -13.23 -3.42
N GLU A 100 -3.06 -14.21 -2.72
CA GLU A 100 -1.98 -15.08 -3.23
C GLU A 100 -2.44 -15.96 -4.39
N SER A 101 -3.70 -16.40 -4.39
CA SER A 101 -4.26 -17.22 -5.48
C SER A 101 -4.29 -16.50 -6.84
N ILE A 102 -4.08 -15.18 -6.87
CA ILE A 102 -4.15 -14.32 -8.07
C ILE A 102 -2.76 -14.03 -8.66
N LEU A 103 -1.67 -14.39 -7.98
CA LEU A 103 -0.32 -14.24 -8.51
C LEU A 103 -0.12 -15.14 -9.74
N LYS A 104 -0.62 -14.68 -10.89
CA LYS A 104 -0.42 -15.27 -12.20
C LYS A 104 0.33 -14.28 -13.07
N ASP A 105 1.12 -14.82 -14.00
CA ASP A 105 1.70 -14.02 -15.07
C ASP A 105 0.57 -13.32 -15.83
N PHE A 106 0.65 -12.01 -15.94
CA PHE A 106 -0.30 -11.24 -16.74
C PHE A 106 -0.03 -11.44 -18.22
N SER A 107 -1.08 -11.60 -18.99
CA SER A 107 -0.96 -11.58 -20.44
C SER A 107 -0.53 -10.19 -20.93
N GLN A 108 0.21 -10.16 -22.02
CA GLN A 108 0.61 -8.90 -22.65
C GLN A 108 -0.59 -8.00 -22.96
N LYS A 109 -1.74 -8.61 -23.31
CA LYS A 109 -2.97 -7.86 -23.58
C LYS A 109 -3.49 -7.15 -22.33
N GLU A 110 -3.51 -7.82 -21.16
CA GLU A 110 -3.95 -7.19 -19.90
C GLU A 110 -3.09 -6.00 -19.53
N ILE A 111 -1.77 -6.11 -19.70
CA ILE A 111 -0.83 -5.02 -19.39
C ILE A 111 -1.06 -3.82 -20.34
N ILE A 112 -1.26 -4.07 -21.63
CA ILE A 112 -1.54 -3.03 -22.61
C ILE A 112 -2.87 -2.34 -22.32
N ASP A 113 -3.92 -3.10 -22.02
CA ASP A 113 -5.25 -2.57 -21.75
C ASP A 113 -5.23 -1.76 -20.45
N PHE A 114 -4.52 -2.24 -19.43
CA PHE A 114 -4.33 -1.51 -18.16
C PHE A 114 -3.56 -0.19 -18.35
N TYR A 115 -2.47 -0.20 -19.12
CA TYR A 115 -1.72 1.02 -19.45
C TYR A 115 -2.61 2.04 -20.16
N LYS A 116 -3.36 1.62 -21.20
CA LYS A 116 -4.26 2.51 -21.93
C LYS A 116 -5.34 3.13 -21.05
N ALA A 117 -5.92 2.33 -20.16
CA ALA A 117 -6.97 2.78 -19.25
C ALA A 117 -6.47 3.74 -18.15
N ASN A 118 -5.17 3.66 -17.82
CA ASN A 118 -4.56 4.43 -16.72
C ASN A 118 -3.47 5.40 -17.21
N ARG A 119 -3.41 5.71 -18.49
CA ARG A 119 -2.33 6.50 -19.10
C ARG A 119 -2.08 7.82 -18.40
N ASP A 120 -3.13 8.51 -18.01
CA ASP A 120 -3.03 9.83 -17.34
C ASP A 120 -2.45 9.74 -15.92
N LYS A 121 -2.57 8.58 -15.26
CA LYS A 121 -1.94 8.33 -13.95
C LYS A 121 -0.41 8.36 -14.04
N TYR A 122 0.14 7.99 -15.20
CA TYR A 122 1.58 7.90 -15.44
C TYR A 122 2.15 9.12 -16.17
N TYR A 123 1.35 10.17 -16.33
CA TYR A 123 1.85 11.40 -16.92
C TYR A 123 2.97 12.00 -16.07
N VAL A 124 4.12 12.23 -16.66
CA VAL A 124 5.23 12.96 -16.06
C VAL A 124 5.06 14.42 -16.40
N PRO A 125 4.84 15.30 -15.41
CA PRO A 125 4.65 16.72 -15.69
C PRO A 125 5.93 17.36 -16.21
N ASP A 126 5.77 18.49 -16.88
CA ASP A 126 6.87 19.36 -17.28
C ASP A 126 7.70 19.78 -16.06
N SER A 127 9.02 19.88 -16.25
CA SER A 127 9.96 20.32 -15.23
C SER A 127 10.91 21.40 -15.71
N TYR A 128 11.41 22.18 -14.75
CA TYR A 128 12.18 23.37 -15.00
C TYR A 128 13.38 23.45 -14.07
N THR A 129 14.53 23.84 -14.61
CA THR A 129 15.69 24.25 -13.82
C THR A 129 15.86 25.76 -13.98
N PHE A 130 15.85 26.49 -12.87
CA PHE A 130 15.92 27.94 -12.90
C PHE A 130 16.54 28.54 -11.66
N THR A 131 17.05 29.76 -11.82
CA THR A 131 17.42 30.63 -10.73
C THR A 131 16.45 31.81 -10.69
N HIS A 132 16.14 32.34 -9.51
CA HIS A 132 15.31 33.53 -9.42
C HIS A 132 15.93 34.61 -8.53
N LYS A 133 15.51 35.84 -8.73
CA LYS A 133 15.70 36.96 -7.83
C LYS A 133 14.35 37.35 -7.25
N PHE A 134 14.29 37.42 -5.93
CA PHE A 134 13.06 37.69 -5.18
C PHE A 134 13.04 39.11 -4.66
N PHE A 135 11.88 39.77 -4.67
CA PHE A 135 11.61 41.09 -4.17
C PHE A 135 10.34 41.06 -3.32
N ALA A 136 10.50 41.18 -2.01
CA ALA A 136 9.41 41.05 -1.04
C ALA A 136 8.37 42.17 -1.21
N SER A 137 7.10 41.84 -1.00
CA SER A 137 5.95 42.71 -1.29
C SER A 137 5.90 44.04 -0.46
N ASN A 138 6.66 44.10 0.61
CA ASN A 138 6.64 45.24 1.55
C ASN A 138 7.46 46.47 1.12
N ASN A 139 8.16 46.43 -0.04
CA ASN A 139 9.10 47.50 -0.44
C ASN A 139 9.16 47.64 -1.97
N ASN A 140 8.16 48.24 -2.57
CA ASN A 140 8.10 48.52 -4.02
C ASN A 140 8.61 47.38 -4.90
N SER A 141 8.21 46.15 -4.56
CA SER A 141 8.76 44.91 -5.12
C SER A 141 8.72 44.86 -6.65
N LYS A 142 7.65 45.35 -7.27
CA LYS A 142 7.52 45.39 -8.72
C LYS A 142 8.54 46.30 -9.38
N GLU A 143 8.71 47.50 -8.83
CA GLU A 143 9.66 48.50 -9.36
C GLU A 143 11.10 48.00 -9.20
N ARG A 144 11.45 47.46 -8.03
CA ARG A 144 12.77 46.86 -7.79
C ARG A 144 13.08 45.71 -8.75
N ALA A 145 12.10 44.83 -8.99
CA ALA A 145 12.24 43.74 -9.94
C ALA A 145 12.40 44.27 -11.38
N GLN A 146 11.67 45.30 -11.77
CA GLN A 146 11.80 45.91 -13.08
C GLN A 146 13.18 46.59 -13.27
N ASN A 147 13.66 47.28 -12.24
CA ASN A 147 14.99 47.91 -12.26
C ASN A 147 16.10 46.84 -12.39
N HIS A 148 15.96 45.67 -11.78
CA HIS A 148 16.90 44.57 -11.97
C HIS A 148 16.92 44.07 -13.44
N LEU A 149 15.78 43.99 -14.13
CA LEU A 149 15.72 43.59 -15.54
C LEU A 149 16.36 44.66 -16.47
N ASN A 150 16.13 45.94 -16.18
CA ASN A 150 16.63 47.03 -17.00
C ASN A 150 18.17 47.23 -16.87
N ASN A 151 18.75 46.84 -15.73
CA ASN A 151 20.16 46.95 -15.44
C ASN A 151 20.90 45.59 -15.60
N SER A 152 20.76 44.96 -16.74
CA SER A 152 21.26 43.60 -17.05
C SER A 152 22.79 43.40 -16.94
N ASN A 153 23.56 44.42 -16.55
CA ASN A 153 25.02 44.34 -16.37
C ASN A 153 25.47 43.76 -15.02
N GLY A 154 24.59 43.07 -14.29
CA GLY A 154 24.97 42.25 -13.10
C GLY A 154 25.29 43.04 -11.83
N LEU A 155 25.18 44.37 -11.83
CA LEU A 155 25.52 45.23 -10.69
C LEU A 155 24.36 45.49 -9.70
N TYR A 156 23.15 44.95 -9.96
CA TYR A 156 22.01 45.15 -9.08
C TYR A 156 21.83 43.96 -8.15
N GLU A 157 22.52 43.95 -7.02
CA GLU A 157 22.44 42.89 -6.01
C GLU A 157 21.31 43.04 -4.97
N ASN A 158 20.35 43.91 -5.17
CA ASN A 158 19.30 44.24 -4.18
C ASN A 158 18.08 43.30 -4.23
N SER A 159 18.29 42.02 -4.45
CA SER A 159 17.23 41.01 -4.25
C SER A 159 17.15 40.57 -2.79
N ASP A 160 15.95 40.32 -2.32
CA ASP A 160 15.72 39.85 -0.97
C ASP A 160 15.98 38.32 -0.87
N PRO A 161 16.30 37.79 0.31
CA PRO A 161 16.41 36.36 0.50
C PRO A 161 15.03 35.71 0.39
N PHE A 162 14.95 34.58 -0.32
CA PHE A 162 13.75 33.79 -0.38
C PHE A 162 13.92 32.52 0.49
N PHE A 163 12.92 32.18 1.27
CA PHE A 163 13.00 31.11 2.29
C PHE A 163 13.28 29.72 1.71
N LEU A 164 12.93 29.45 0.44
CA LEU A 164 13.25 28.20 -0.28
C LEU A 164 14.57 28.27 -1.07
N GLY A 165 15.34 29.37 -0.92
CA GLY A 165 16.57 29.58 -1.68
C GLY A 165 16.32 30.22 -3.04
N LYS A 166 17.37 30.27 -3.87
CA LYS A 166 17.33 30.98 -5.16
C LYS A 166 17.46 30.10 -6.39
N ASN A 167 17.91 28.86 -6.21
CA ASN A 167 18.18 27.92 -7.30
C ASN A 167 17.26 26.71 -7.15
N PHE A 168 16.61 26.36 -8.24
CA PHE A 168 15.68 25.24 -8.34
C PHE A 168 16.11 24.34 -9.49
N ALA A 169 16.26 23.04 -9.24
CA ALA A 169 16.69 22.08 -10.23
C ALA A 169 15.58 21.04 -10.43
N ASP A 170 15.19 20.84 -11.69
CA ASP A 170 14.23 19.83 -12.13
C ASP A 170 12.88 19.85 -11.37
N VAL A 171 12.35 21.05 -11.13
CA VAL A 171 11.13 21.30 -10.36
C VAL A 171 9.91 21.25 -11.28
N SER A 172 8.92 20.45 -10.91
CA SER A 172 7.68 20.31 -11.68
C SER A 172 6.79 21.57 -11.59
N SER A 173 5.91 21.73 -12.58
CA SER A 173 4.88 22.81 -12.55
C SER A 173 3.98 22.74 -11.32
N VAL A 174 3.74 21.56 -10.76
CA VAL A 174 2.97 21.35 -9.53
C VAL A 174 3.72 21.88 -8.32
N GLU A 175 5.01 21.56 -8.20
CA GLU A 175 5.88 22.05 -7.12
C GLU A 175 6.11 23.58 -7.23
N ILE A 176 6.25 24.12 -8.45
CA ILE A 176 6.32 25.56 -8.66
C ILE A 176 5.07 26.26 -8.09
N ASN A 177 3.88 25.74 -8.37
CA ASN A 177 2.65 26.28 -7.80
C ASN A 177 2.58 26.16 -6.27
N SER A 178 3.06 25.05 -5.73
CA SER A 178 3.14 24.86 -4.28
C SER A 178 4.11 25.84 -3.60
N ASN A 179 5.26 26.09 -4.24
CA ASN A 179 6.34 26.91 -3.67
C ASN A 179 6.12 28.43 -3.83
N PHE A 180 5.46 28.88 -4.91
CA PHE A 180 5.32 30.30 -5.25
C PHE A 180 3.88 30.81 -5.21
N GLY A 181 2.92 29.91 -5.11
CA GLY A 181 1.49 30.22 -5.10
C GLY A 181 0.77 29.72 -6.35
N SER A 182 -0.55 29.52 -6.21
CA SER A 182 -1.40 28.96 -7.25
C SER A 182 -1.25 29.74 -8.56
N SER A 183 -1.11 29.00 -9.67
CA SER A 183 -0.95 29.53 -11.03
C SER A 183 0.40 30.15 -11.34
N PHE A 184 1.40 30.14 -10.45
CA PHE A 184 2.72 30.72 -10.75
C PHE A 184 3.44 29.96 -11.88
N SER A 185 3.17 28.66 -12.05
CA SER A 185 3.68 27.86 -13.17
C SER A 185 3.23 28.36 -14.55
N SER A 186 2.15 29.17 -14.61
CA SER A 186 1.71 29.77 -15.88
C SER A 186 2.75 30.68 -16.52
N TYR A 187 3.65 31.26 -15.73
CA TYR A 187 4.76 32.08 -16.22
C TYR A 187 5.89 31.27 -16.87
N PHE A 188 5.86 29.96 -16.72
CA PHE A 188 6.83 29.02 -17.29
C PHE A 188 6.36 28.39 -18.61
N LYS A 189 5.20 28.78 -19.15
CA LYS A 189 4.72 28.28 -20.44
C LYS A 189 5.61 28.79 -21.58
N ASN A 190 6.27 27.86 -22.29
CA ASN A 190 7.21 28.16 -23.38
C ASN A 190 8.23 29.26 -23.01
N PRO A 191 8.97 29.08 -21.91
CA PRO A 191 9.82 30.12 -21.38
C PRO A 191 11.01 30.34 -22.31
N PRO A 192 11.45 31.57 -22.48
CA PRO A 192 12.74 31.82 -23.08
C PRO A 192 13.85 31.31 -22.16
N ILE A 193 14.79 30.54 -22.71
CA ILE A 193 15.91 29.96 -21.97
C ILE A 193 17.10 30.92 -21.95
N ASN A 194 17.89 30.88 -20.84
CA ASN A 194 19.13 31.61 -20.68
C ASN A 194 19.00 33.16 -20.76
N GLN A 195 17.88 33.69 -20.31
CA GLN A 195 17.68 35.12 -20.13
C GLN A 195 16.78 35.41 -18.94
N TRP A 196 16.96 36.61 -18.36
CA TRP A 196 16.10 37.09 -17.28
C TRP A 196 14.73 37.50 -17.83
N ILE A 197 13.69 37.02 -17.19
CA ILE A 197 12.27 37.32 -17.51
C ILE A 197 11.52 37.71 -16.24
N GLY A 198 10.45 38.49 -16.39
CA GLY A 198 9.65 38.98 -15.26
C GLY A 198 9.27 40.47 -15.45
N PRO A 199 8.90 41.18 -14.38
CA PRO A 199 8.67 40.65 -13.03
C PRO A 199 7.36 39.87 -12.92
N TYR A 200 7.39 38.70 -12.28
CA TYR A 200 6.25 37.85 -12.06
C TYR A 200 5.79 37.88 -10.59
N LYS A 201 4.48 38.02 -10.38
CA LYS A 201 3.91 38.13 -9.05
C LYS A 201 3.67 36.74 -8.45
N SER A 202 4.14 36.52 -7.23
CA SER A 202 3.85 35.37 -6.40
C SER A 202 3.00 35.73 -5.17
N SER A 203 2.72 34.80 -4.31
CA SER A 203 2.10 35.03 -2.99
C SER A 203 2.98 35.86 -2.06
N PHE A 204 4.28 35.96 -2.32
CA PHE A 204 5.28 36.58 -1.44
C PHE A 204 5.79 37.94 -1.93
N GLY A 205 5.67 38.22 -3.23
CA GLY A 205 6.19 39.43 -3.86
C GLY A 205 6.37 39.25 -5.37
N HIS A 206 7.45 39.85 -5.90
CA HIS A 206 7.78 39.70 -7.32
C HIS A 206 9.08 38.92 -7.51
N HIS A 207 9.14 38.20 -8.60
CA HIS A 207 10.28 37.35 -8.98
C HIS A 207 10.71 37.68 -10.41
N ASN A 208 12.02 37.77 -10.63
CA ASN A 208 12.61 37.62 -11.94
C ASN A 208 13.21 36.25 -12.04
N LEU A 209 12.97 35.56 -13.15
CA LEU A 209 13.36 34.18 -13.40
C LEU A 209 14.46 34.10 -14.46
N TYR A 210 15.41 33.23 -14.26
CA TYR A 210 16.43 32.85 -15.25
C TYR A 210 16.34 31.33 -15.43
N ILE A 211 15.66 30.89 -16.48
CA ILE A 211 15.41 29.48 -16.74
C ILE A 211 16.55 28.94 -17.59
N THR A 212 17.23 27.92 -17.09
CA THR A 212 18.37 27.28 -17.74
C THR A 212 18.01 26.01 -18.47
N ASN A 213 16.98 25.29 -18.00
CA ASN A 213 16.51 24.08 -18.63
C ASN A 213 14.99 23.94 -18.51
N TYR A 214 14.39 23.32 -19.52
CA TYR A 214 12.99 22.95 -19.60
C TYR A 214 12.85 21.58 -20.20
N THR A 215 12.19 20.67 -19.48
CA THR A 215 11.85 19.35 -19.95
C THR A 215 10.33 19.28 -20.11
N PRO A 216 9.80 19.11 -21.35
CA PRO A 216 8.37 18.99 -21.57
C PRO A 216 7.79 17.78 -20.86
N GLY A 217 6.58 17.92 -20.32
CA GLY A 217 5.86 16.79 -19.75
C GLY A 217 5.50 15.78 -20.84
N PHE A 218 5.46 14.51 -20.48
CA PHE A 218 5.20 13.42 -21.39
C PHE A 218 4.48 12.24 -20.74
N HIS A 219 3.89 11.39 -21.55
CA HIS A 219 3.43 10.07 -21.11
C HIS A 219 4.53 9.06 -21.42
N PRO A 220 5.10 8.41 -20.40
CA PRO A 220 6.08 7.35 -20.60
C PRO A 220 5.53 6.24 -21.49
N THR A 221 6.37 5.61 -22.29
CA THR A 221 6.00 4.41 -23.05
C THR A 221 5.72 3.24 -22.13
N LEU A 222 5.00 2.23 -22.62
CA LEU A 222 4.72 1.00 -21.87
C LEU A 222 6.03 0.33 -21.42
N GLU A 223 7.04 0.32 -22.28
CA GLU A 223 8.34 -0.29 -22.00
C GLU A 223 9.08 0.41 -20.87
N GLU A 224 9.03 1.75 -20.83
CA GLU A 224 9.70 2.55 -19.77
C GLU A 224 9.13 2.30 -18.38
N ILE A 225 7.81 2.04 -18.30
CA ILE A 225 7.12 1.84 -17.01
C ILE A 225 6.61 0.42 -16.81
N TYR A 226 7.10 -0.56 -17.57
CA TYR A 226 6.60 -1.93 -17.58
C TYR A 226 6.56 -2.54 -16.17
N ASN A 227 7.64 -2.42 -15.41
CA ASN A 227 7.71 -2.95 -14.04
C ASN A 227 6.71 -2.26 -13.11
N GLN A 228 6.51 -0.95 -13.25
CA GLN A 228 5.53 -0.20 -12.48
C GLN A 228 4.10 -0.65 -12.81
N LEU A 229 3.81 -0.87 -14.10
CA LEU A 229 2.52 -1.40 -14.55
C LEU A 229 2.23 -2.78 -13.96
N LEU A 230 3.23 -3.66 -13.90
CA LEU A 230 3.08 -4.97 -13.26
C LEU A 230 2.75 -4.86 -11.77
N VAL A 231 3.43 -3.98 -11.05
CA VAL A 231 3.17 -3.74 -9.61
C VAL A 231 1.76 -3.21 -9.42
N ASP A 232 1.37 -2.18 -10.18
CA ASP A 232 0.06 -1.53 -10.05
C ASP A 232 -1.09 -2.47 -10.45
N LEU A 233 -0.90 -3.26 -11.52
CA LEU A 233 -1.89 -4.25 -11.97
C LEU A 233 -2.03 -5.39 -10.95
N ASN A 234 -0.91 -5.87 -10.38
CA ASN A 234 -0.94 -6.84 -9.28
C ASN A 234 -1.72 -6.29 -8.08
N GLN A 235 -1.47 -5.03 -7.70
CA GLN A 235 -2.17 -4.41 -6.58
C GLN A 235 -3.68 -4.32 -6.88
N LEU A 236 -4.06 -3.86 -8.07
CA LEU A 236 -5.47 -3.78 -8.49
C LEU A 236 -6.16 -5.15 -8.42
N LYS A 237 -5.50 -6.20 -8.91
CA LYS A 237 -6.03 -7.57 -8.88
C LYS A 237 -6.17 -8.10 -7.45
N ARG A 238 -5.19 -7.84 -6.59
CA ARG A 238 -5.28 -8.21 -5.16
C ARG A 238 -6.43 -7.50 -4.46
N ASP A 239 -6.61 -6.21 -4.72
CA ASP A 239 -7.70 -5.42 -4.13
C ASP A 239 -9.07 -5.91 -4.61
N SER A 240 -9.19 -6.28 -5.90
CA SER A 240 -10.41 -6.84 -6.45
C SER A 240 -10.75 -8.24 -5.92
N ALA A 241 -9.74 -9.07 -5.63
CA ALA A 241 -9.90 -10.44 -5.21
C ALA A 241 -10.80 -10.63 -3.97
N ILE A 242 -10.60 -9.77 -2.99
CA ILE A 242 -11.39 -9.80 -1.75
C ILE A 242 -12.82 -9.35 -2.04
N SER A 243 -12.97 -8.30 -2.82
CA SER A 243 -14.28 -7.79 -3.23
C SER A 243 -15.08 -8.84 -4.01
N ASP A 244 -14.41 -9.53 -4.93
CA ASP A 244 -15.05 -10.55 -5.77
C ASP A 244 -15.39 -11.79 -4.94
N PHE A 245 -14.51 -12.21 -4.04
CA PHE A 245 -14.81 -13.27 -3.07
C PHE A 245 -16.01 -12.93 -2.18
N ILE A 246 -16.07 -11.70 -1.64
CA ILE A 246 -17.21 -11.29 -0.82
C ILE A 246 -18.51 -11.22 -1.63
N LYS A 247 -18.45 -10.83 -2.92
CA LYS A 247 -19.63 -10.86 -3.81
C LYS A 247 -20.10 -12.31 -4.09
N GLU A 248 -19.16 -13.25 -4.21
CA GLU A 248 -19.45 -14.66 -4.43
C GLU A 248 -20.13 -15.28 -3.21
N VAL A 249 -19.54 -15.15 -2.02
CA VAL A 249 -20.04 -15.83 -0.80
C VAL A 249 -21.09 -15.01 -0.05
N GLY A 250 -21.11 -13.69 -0.23
CA GLY A 250 -21.98 -12.78 0.51
C GLY A 250 -23.48 -13.14 0.45
N PRO A 251 -24.03 -13.56 -0.70
CA PRO A 251 -25.42 -14.00 -0.80
C PRO A 251 -25.82 -15.18 0.09
N GLU A 252 -24.86 -15.95 0.57
CA GLU A 252 -25.08 -17.05 1.51
C GLU A 252 -25.36 -16.57 2.94
N TYR A 253 -25.08 -15.29 3.23
CA TYR A 253 -25.20 -14.70 4.56
C TYR A 253 -26.38 -13.75 4.63
N SER A 254 -27.21 -13.90 5.69
CA SER A 254 -28.26 -12.93 6.03
C SER A 254 -27.72 -11.93 7.05
N VAL A 255 -27.74 -10.66 6.69
CA VAL A 255 -27.28 -9.57 7.57
C VAL A 255 -28.50 -8.98 8.29
N VAL A 256 -28.55 -9.15 9.61
CA VAL A 256 -29.58 -8.51 10.46
C VAL A 256 -28.89 -7.42 11.30
N ILE A 257 -29.29 -6.19 11.07
CA ILE A 257 -28.85 -5.03 11.85
C ILE A 257 -29.94 -4.71 12.88
N ASN A 258 -29.55 -4.48 14.14
CA ASN A 258 -30.51 -4.08 15.17
C ASN A 258 -31.22 -2.78 14.73
N PRO A 259 -32.55 -2.78 14.58
CA PRO A 259 -33.32 -1.61 14.11
C PRO A 259 -33.27 -0.44 15.10
N ASP A 260 -32.92 -0.69 16.37
CA ASP A 260 -32.81 0.33 17.42
C ASP A 260 -31.43 0.99 17.48
N LEU A 261 -30.50 0.62 16.57
CA LEU A 261 -29.19 1.23 16.48
C LEU A 261 -29.30 2.67 16.00
N LYS A 262 -29.16 3.63 16.92
CA LYS A 262 -29.01 5.05 16.59
C LYS A 262 -27.56 5.32 16.22
N ILE A 263 -27.30 5.67 14.96
CA ILE A 263 -25.99 6.10 14.43
C ILE A 263 -25.97 7.64 14.45
#